data_cb7b0bc48f17eeba657540f51810dd31
#
_entry.id   cb7b0bc48f17eeba657540f51810dd31
#
_cell.length_a   1.000
_cell.length_b   1.000
_cell.length_c   1.000
_cell.angle_alpha   90.00
_cell.angle_beta   90.00
_cell.angle_gamma   90.00
#
_symmetry.space_group_name_H-M   'P 1'
#
loop_
_entity.id
_entity.type
_entity.pdbx_description
1 polymer ?
#
loop_
_entity_poly.entity_id
_entity_poly.type
_entity_poly.pdbx_seq_one_letter_code
_entity_poly.pdbx_strand_id
1 'polypeptide(L)'
;MMTIGTGALAAEQRLSVSVPVANVRSGPDTSYSIIWQVEQYYPVIVLEQSDSWCLFRDFEGDEGWLHRSLLDKTPSVITRSDQCNVRAGPGTNFEVVFTVEKGVPFKVIKHDGHWIDVEHADGDRGWIHDSLVW
;
A
#
# COMPACT_ATOMS: atom_id res chain seq x y z
N MET A 1 33.69 -1.74 -6.17
CA MET A 1 33.00 -1.67 -5.98
C MET A 1 32.16 -1.87 -5.77
N MET A 2 32.00 -1.97 -5.89
CA MET A 2 31.21 -2.15 -5.84
C MET A 2 30.24 -2.12 -5.62
N THR A 3 30.06 -2.14 -5.53
CA THR A 3 29.25 -2.12 -5.35
C THR A 3 28.36 -2.24 -5.07
N ILE A 4 28.33 -2.38 -5.32
CA ILE A 4 27.67 -2.44 -5.16
C ILE A 4 26.68 -2.43 -4.71
N GLY A 5 26.46 -2.24 -4.44
CA GLY A 5 25.69 -2.25 -3.72
C GLY A 5 24.49 -2.51 -3.83
N THR A 6 24.45 -2.30 -4.09
CA THR A 6 23.63 -2.58 -4.37
C THR A 6 22.71 -3.43 -4.19
N GLY A 7 22.88 -3.79 -3.75
CA GLY A 7 22.18 -4.89 -3.61
C GLY A 7 20.80 -4.93 -3.46
N ALA A 8 20.37 -4.22 -2.81
CA ALA A 8 18.98 -4.22 -2.62
C ALA A 8 18.22 -4.22 -3.87
N LEU A 9 18.92 -4.04 -4.91
CA LEU A 9 18.28 -3.97 -6.17
C LEU A 9 17.80 -5.27 -6.69
N ALA A 10 18.25 -6.35 -6.09
CA ALA A 10 17.91 -7.66 -6.58
C ALA A 10 16.42 -7.90 -6.52
N ALA A 11 15.74 -7.35 -5.54
CA ALA A 11 14.32 -7.57 -5.42
C ALA A 11 13.67 -6.37 -4.78
N GLU A 12 12.72 -5.82 -5.47
CA GLU A 12 11.87 -4.79 -4.89
C GLU A 12 11.01 -5.43 -3.82
N GLN A 13 10.90 -4.80 -2.67
CA GLN A 13 10.14 -5.32 -1.56
C GLN A 13 8.84 -4.55 -1.42
N ARG A 14 7.73 -5.28 -1.40
CA ARG A 14 6.42 -4.69 -1.15
C ARG A 14 6.14 -4.71 0.34
N LEU A 15 5.88 -3.54 0.88
CA LEU A 15 5.53 -3.35 2.30
C LEU A 15 4.28 -2.51 2.39
N SER A 16 3.73 -2.39 3.58
CA SER A 16 2.59 -1.54 3.84
C SER A 16 2.80 -0.70 5.09
N VAL A 17 2.12 0.44 5.14
CA VAL A 17 2.17 1.34 6.29
C VAL A 17 1.45 0.68 7.46
N SER A 18 2.11 0.63 8.62
CA SER A 18 1.64 -0.09 9.80
C SER A 18 1.07 0.82 10.89
N VAL A 19 1.01 2.11 10.65
CA VAL A 19 0.51 3.10 11.62
C VAL A 19 -0.66 3.87 11.01
N PRO A 20 -1.53 4.49 11.82
CA PRO A 20 -2.70 5.19 11.30
C PRO A 20 -2.38 6.31 10.30
N VAL A 21 -1.30 7.07 10.55
CA VAL A 21 -0.87 8.14 9.65
C VAL A 21 0.66 8.15 9.63
N ALA A 22 1.23 8.20 8.43
CA ALA A 22 2.67 8.27 8.25
C ALA A 22 3.03 9.47 7.40
N ASN A 23 4.09 10.18 7.78
CA ASN A 23 4.60 11.33 7.04
C ASN A 23 5.59 10.87 5.98
N VAL A 24 5.29 11.19 4.73
CA VAL A 24 6.22 10.96 3.61
C VAL A 24 7.08 12.20 3.45
N ARG A 25 8.39 12.00 3.41
CA ARG A 25 9.35 13.10 3.34
C ARG A 25 10.10 13.12 2.01
N SER A 26 10.68 14.27 1.71
CA SER A 26 11.42 14.46 0.47
C SER A 26 12.82 13.86 0.51
N GLY A 27 13.29 13.42 1.65
CA GLY A 27 14.61 12.81 1.81
C GLY A 27 14.68 11.94 3.06
N PRO A 28 15.80 11.24 3.25
CA PRO A 28 15.93 10.21 4.30
C PRO A 28 16.30 10.77 5.66
N ASP A 29 15.53 11.71 6.16
CA ASP A 29 15.74 12.28 7.49
C ASP A 29 14.54 13.15 7.89
N THR A 30 14.35 13.37 9.17
CA THR A 30 13.29 14.25 9.66
C THR A 30 13.54 15.72 9.36
N SER A 31 14.74 16.08 8.95
CA SER A 31 15.04 17.44 8.51
C SER A 31 14.45 17.77 7.13
N TYR A 32 14.11 16.76 6.35
CA TYR A 32 13.47 16.99 5.05
C TYR A 32 11.98 17.24 5.22
N SER A 33 11.42 18.01 4.28
CA SER A 33 10.01 18.40 4.33
C SER A 33 9.07 17.22 4.22
N ILE A 34 7.94 17.30 4.91
CA ILE A 34 6.82 16.38 4.71
C ILE A 34 6.17 16.79 3.40
N ILE A 35 6.12 15.88 2.43
CA ILE A 35 5.54 16.18 1.13
C ILE A 35 4.10 15.69 1.00
N TRP A 36 3.72 14.62 1.71
CA TRP A 36 2.32 14.22 1.91
C TRP A 36 2.23 13.22 3.06
N GLN A 37 1.00 12.83 3.40
CA GLN A 37 0.75 11.82 4.42
C GLN A 37 -0.01 10.65 3.82
N VAL A 38 0.21 9.47 4.37
CA VAL A 38 -0.46 8.23 3.95
C VAL A 38 -1.06 7.53 5.15
N GLU A 39 -2.11 6.76 4.91
CA GLU A 39 -2.82 6.07 5.98
C GLU A 39 -2.39 4.61 6.09
N GLN A 40 -2.90 3.96 7.13
CA GLN A 40 -2.60 2.56 7.41
C GLN A 40 -2.96 1.67 6.21
N TYR A 41 -2.15 0.66 5.97
CA TYR A 41 -2.24 -0.31 4.87
C TYR A 41 -1.83 0.24 3.50
N TYR A 42 -1.41 1.49 3.43
CA TYR A 42 -0.92 2.06 2.19
C TYR A 42 0.25 1.21 1.67
N PRO A 43 0.12 0.58 0.47
CA PRO A 43 1.18 -0.29 -0.03
C PRO A 43 2.26 0.52 -0.73
N VAL A 44 3.50 0.08 -0.57
CA VAL A 44 4.66 0.72 -1.18
C VAL A 44 5.61 -0.34 -1.72
N ILE A 45 6.32 0.00 -2.80
CA ILE A 45 7.44 -0.79 -3.28
C ILE A 45 8.72 -0.09 -2.84
N VAL A 46 9.50 -0.72 -2.00
CA VAL A 46 10.76 -0.15 -1.52
C VAL A 46 11.81 -0.28 -2.61
N LEU A 47 12.37 0.84 -3.03
CA LEU A 47 13.35 0.91 -4.10
C LEU A 47 14.77 0.90 -3.55
N GLU A 48 14.99 1.56 -2.42
CA GLU A 48 16.30 1.62 -1.80
C GLU A 48 16.15 1.91 -0.32
N GLN A 49 17.17 1.60 0.45
CA GLN A 49 17.18 1.80 1.89
C GLN A 49 18.44 2.56 2.28
N SER A 50 18.28 3.62 3.07
CA SER A 50 19.37 4.45 3.57
C SER A 50 19.21 4.54 5.08
N ASP A 51 20.03 3.81 5.83
CA ASP A 51 19.91 3.66 7.27
C ASP A 51 18.51 3.18 7.65
N SER A 52 17.77 3.97 8.39
CA SER A 52 16.41 3.61 8.83
C SER A 52 15.33 4.14 7.92
N TRP A 53 15.68 4.62 6.74
CA TRP A 53 14.74 5.23 5.80
C TRP A 53 14.62 4.44 4.51
N CYS A 54 13.40 4.39 3.96
CA CYS A 54 13.11 3.68 2.73
C CYS A 54 12.62 4.65 1.66
N LEU A 55 13.28 4.64 0.51
CA LEU A 55 12.74 5.29 -0.69
C LEU A 55 11.75 4.32 -1.30
N PHE A 56 10.55 4.79 -1.60
CA PHE A 56 9.51 3.93 -2.14
C PHE A 56 8.85 4.55 -3.37
N ARG A 57 8.15 3.70 -4.10
CA ARG A 57 7.23 4.09 -5.19
C ARG A 57 5.85 3.57 -4.84
N ASP A 58 4.83 4.38 -5.08
CA ASP A 58 3.45 4.00 -4.82
C ASP A 58 2.71 3.62 -6.10
N PHE A 59 1.40 3.37 -5.97
CA PHE A 59 0.54 2.90 -7.06
C PHE A 59 0.40 3.90 -8.21
N GLU A 60 0.69 5.18 -7.98
CA GLU A 60 0.65 6.19 -9.02
C GLU A 60 2.04 6.49 -9.61
N GLY A 61 3.06 5.80 -9.11
CA GLY A 61 4.43 6.03 -9.54
C GLY A 61 5.13 7.15 -8.80
N ASP A 62 4.49 7.74 -7.81
CA ASP A 62 5.09 8.78 -6.99
C ASP A 62 6.09 8.18 -6.00
N GLU A 63 7.16 8.91 -5.74
CA GLU A 63 8.24 8.47 -4.86
C GLU A 63 8.40 9.38 -3.66
N GLY A 64 8.84 8.81 -2.55
CA GLY A 64 9.12 9.54 -1.34
C GLY A 64 9.82 8.65 -0.32
N TRP A 65 10.08 9.22 0.84
CA TRP A 65 10.82 8.53 1.91
C TRP A 65 9.94 8.33 3.13
N LEU A 66 9.95 7.09 3.64
CA LEU A 66 9.29 6.73 4.89
C LEU A 66 10.31 6.10 5.83
N HIS A 67 10.18 6.36 7.13
CA HIS A 67 10.99 5.68 8.12
C HIS A 67 10.63 4.19 8.12
N ARG A 68 11.64 3.33 8.17
CA ARG A 68 11.46 1.88 8.07
C ARG A 68 10.53 1.34 9.16
N SER A 69 10.55 1.93 10.34
CA SER A 69 9.72 1.49 11.46
C SER A 69 8.21 1.66 11.23
N LEU A 70 7.83 2.45 10.22
CA LEU A 70 6.42 2.69 9.89
C LEU A 70 5.87 1.67 8.89
N LEU A 71 6.69 0.71 8.48
CA LEU A 71 6.36 -0.26 7.44
C LEU A 71 6.44 -1.68 7.99
N ASP A 72 5.58 -2.56 7.50
CA ASP A 72 5.66 -3.98 7.79
C ASP A 72 5.24 -4.81 6.57
N LYS A 73 5.18 -6.13 6.75
CA LYS A 73 4.88 -7.07 5.66
C LYS A 73 3.42 -7.44 5.55
N THR A 74 2.54 -6.75 6.23
CA THR A 74 1.09 -7.02 6.13
C THR A 74 0.67 -6.91 4.65
N PRO A 75 0.07 -7.95 4.08
CA PRO A 75 -0.40 -7.87 2.70
C PRO A 75 -1.48 -6.80 2.57
N SER A 76 -1.35 -5.95 1.59
CA SER A 76 -2.31 -4.88 1.36
C SER A 76 -2.46 -4.57 -0.11
N VAL A 77 -3.55 -3.90 -0.43
CA VAL A 77 -3.86 -3.40 -1.78
C VAL A 77 -4.41 -1.99 -1.65
N ILE A 78 -4.39 -1.26 -2.75
CA ILE A 78 -4.97 0.08 -2.79
C ILE A 78 -5.80 0.19 -4.06
N THR A 79 -6.96 0.84 -3.98
CA THR A 79 -7.83 1.02 -5.14
C THR A 79 -7.19 1.95 -6.16
N ARG A 80 -7.24 1.56 -7.43
CA ARG A 80 -6.69 2.35 -8.53
C ARG A 80 -7.73 2.78 -9.55
N SER A 81 -9.00 2.43 -9.33
CA SER A 81 -10.13 2.84 -10.15
C SER A 81 -10.95 3.87 -9.40
N ASP A 82 -11.61 4.77 -10.14
CA ASP A 82 -12.31 5.90 -9.56
C ASP A 82 -13.47 5.50 -8.66
N GLN A 83 -14.13 4.39 -8.95
CA GLN A 83 -15.21 3.90 -8.13
C GLN A 83 -15.18 2.39 -8.12
N CYS A 84 -15.09 1.83 -6.93
CA CYS A 84 -14.92 0.39 -6.76
C CYS A 84 -16.06 -0.15 -5.92
N ASN A 85 -16.70 -1.21 -6.39
CA ASN A 85 -17.73 -1.91 -5.63
C ASN A 85 -17.07 -2.94 -4.74
N VAL A 86 -17.40 -2.90 -3.45
CA VAL A 86 -16.99 -3.91 -2.48
C VAL A 86 -18.24 -4.72 -2.13
N ARG A 87 -18.13 -6.04 -2.26
CA ARG A 87 -19.31 -6.93 -2.22
C ARG A 87 -19.29 -7.84 -1.01
N ALA A 88 -20.44 -8.45 -0.74
CA ALA A 88 -20.61 -9.36 0.39
C ALA A 88 -19.90 -10.69 0.17
N GLY A 89 -19.55 -11.05 -1.07
CA GLY A 89 -18.90 -12.31 -1.39
C GLY A 89 -18.10 -12.21 -2.68
N PRO A 90 -17.38 -13.28 -3.04
CA PRO A 90 -16.44 -13.28 -4.16
C PRO A 90 -17.15 -13.48 -5.51
N GLY A 91 -17.90 -12.51 -5.95
CA GLY A 91 -18.57 -12.57 -7.24
C GLY A 91 -19.51 -11.39 -7.45
N THR A 92 -19.86 -11.13 -8.72
CA THR A 92 -20.74 -10.04 -9.09
C THR A 92 -22.20 -10.32 -8.75
N ASN A 93 -22.53 -11.57 -8.41
CA ASN A 93 -23.87 -11.94 -7.96
C ASN A 93 -24.11 -11.62 -6.47
N PHE A 94 -23.07 -11.27 -5.73
CA PHE A 94 -23.21 -10.82 -4.35
C PHE A 94 -23.50 -9.33 -4.32
N GLU A 95 -24.26 -8.89 -3.32
CA GLU A 95 -24.63 -7.49 -3.20
C GLU A 95 -23.43 -6.60 -2.92
N VAL A 96 -23.51 -5.35 -3.36
CA VAL A 96 -22.53 -4.33 -3.04
C VAL A 96 -22.81 -3.85 -1.61
N VAL A 97 -21.82 -4.04 -0.72
CA VAL A 97 -21.99 -3.62 0.67
C VAL A 97 -21.51 -2.20 0.90
N PHE A 98 -20.53 -1.73 0.11
CA PHE A 98 -20.15 -0.31 0.06
C PHE A 98 -19.32 -0.05 -1.20
N THR A 99 -19.12 1.23 -1.50
CA THR A 99 -18.25 1.65 -2.62
C THR A 99 -17.14 2.53 -2.08
N VAL A 100 -16.02 2.52 -2.78
CA VAL A 100 -14.87 3.36 -2.44
C VAL A 100 -14.31 4.05 -3.67
N GLU A 101 -13.67 5.18 -3.44
CA GLU A 101 -12.98 5.91 -4.50
C GLU A 101 -11.59 5.32 -4.73
N LYS A 102 -10.87 5.92 -5.67
CA LYS A 102 -9.46 5.62 -5.92
C LYS A 102 -8.61 6.04 -4.71
N GLY A 103 -7.58 5.27 -4.42
CA GLY A 103 -6.60 5.63 -3.41
C GLY A 103 -6.94 5.19 -2.00
N VAL A 104 -7.85 4.22 -1.84
CA VAL A 104 -8.23 3.69 -0.53
C VAL A 104 -7.47 2.39 -0.27
N PRO A 105 -6.63 2.33 0.77
CA PRO A 105 -5.85 1.13 1.07
C PRO A 105 -6.61 0.17 1.96
N PHE A 106 -6.35 -1.12 1.77
CA PHE A 106 -6.98 -2.21 2.52
C PHE A 106 -5.96 -3.28 2.87
N LYS A 107 -6.12 -3.86 4.04
CA LYS A 107 -5.44 -5.10 4.39
C LYS A 107 -6.07 -6.26 3.63
N VAL A 108 -5.26 -7.16 3.10
CA VAL A 108 -5.72 -8.38 2.44
C VAL A 108 -5.94 -9.46 3.50
N ILE A 109 -7.15 -10.03 3.52
CA ILE A 109 -7.48 -11.14 4.41
C ILE A 109 -7.22 -12.47 3.70
N LYS A 110 -7.77 -12.63 2.50
CA LYS A 110 -7.60 -13.84 1.70
C LYS A 110 -8.01 -13.60 0.26
N HIS A 111 -7.67 -14.55 -0.59
CA HIS A 111 -8.04 -14.55 -2.00
C HIS A 111 -8.97 -15.70 -2.32
N ASP A 112 -9.86 -15.48 -3.29
CA ASP A 112 -10.65 -16.54 -3.91
C ASP A 112 -10.71 -16.22 -5.40
N GLY A 113 -9.84 -16.86 -6.19
CA GLY A 113 -9.69 -16.56 -7.60
C GLY A 113 -9.24 -15.11 -7.79
N HIS A 114 -10.01 -14.36 -8.58
CA HIS A 114 -9.74 -12.94 -8.82
C HIS A 114 -10.38 -12.02 -7.78
N TRP A 115 -10.95 -12.58 -6.72
CA TRP A 115 -11.59 -11.80 -5.68
C TRP A 115 -10.74 -11.79 -4.42
N ILE A 116 -10.70 -10.64 -3.76
CA ILE A 116 -9.87 -10.42 -2.57
C ILE A 116 -10.77 -9.98 -1.43
N ASP A 117 -10.72 -10.68 -0.31
CA ASP A 117 -11.38 -10.29 0.93
C ASP A 117 -10.48 -9.24 1.58
N VAL A 118 -10.98 -8.05 1.75
CA VAL A 118 -10.19 -6.90 2.21
C VAL A 118 -10.86 -6.24 3.42
N GLU A 119 -10.03 -5.59 4.24
CA GLU A 119 -10.50 -4.86 5.42
C GLU A 119 -9.80 -3.52 5.51
N HIS A 120 -10.60 -2.46 5.62
CA HIS A 120 -10.09 -1.11 5.82
C HIS A 120 -9.71 -0.90 7.30
N ALA A 121 -8.87 0.08 7.55
CA ALA A 121 -8.42 0.40 8.92
C ALA A 121 -9.58 0.79 9.85
N ASP A 122 -10.70 1.27 9.32
CA ASP A 122 -11.89 1.59 10.11
C ASP A 122 -12.77 0.37 10.43
N GLY A 123 -12.41 -0.80 9.89
CA GLY A 123 -13.14 -2.04 10.13
C GLY A 123 -14.08 -2.47 9.02
N ASP A 124 -14.34 -1.63 8.04
CA ASP A 124 -15.19 -2.01 6.89
C ASP A 124 -14.53 -3.13 6.11
N ARG A 125 -15.30 -4.15 5.76
CA ARG A 125 -14.77 -5.37 5.15
C ARG A 125 -15.69 -5.88 4.05
N GLY A 126 -15.09 -6.47 3.03
CA GLY A 126 -15.81 -7.10 1.94
C GLY A 126 -14.87 -7.59 0.86
N TRP A 127 -15.44 -7.94 -0.29
CA TRP A 127 -14.73 -8.54 -1.40
C TRP A 127 -14.62 -7.58 -2.58
N ILE A 128 -13.41 -7.42 -3.09
CA ILE A 128 -13.13 -6.56 -4.23
C ILE A 128 -12.45 -7.36 -5.33
N HIS A 129 -12.74 -7.03 -6.59
CA HIS A 129 -12.08 -7.71 -7.72
C HIS A 129 -10.65 -7.19 -7.87
N ASP A 130 -9.71 -8.08 -8.15
CA ASP A 130 -8.29 -7.74 -8.21
C ASP A 130 -7.95 -6.75 -9.32
N SER A 131 -8.78 -6.65 -10.36
CA SER A 131 -8.55 -5.68 -11.43
C SER A 131 -8.70 -4.22 -10.98
N LEU A 132 -9.31 -3.99 -9.83
CA LEU A 132 -9.58 -2.63 -9.31
C LEU A 132 -8.49 -2.12 -8.39
N VAL A 133 -7.49 -2.94 -8.07
CA VAL A 133 -6.49 -2.62 -7.05
C VAL A 133 -5.06 -2.84 -7.56
N TRP A 134 -4.15 -2.21 -6.84
CA TRP A 134 -2.71 -2.36 -7.02
C TRP A 134 -2.09 -3.00 -5.79
#